data_87e7bad4d363a26391c4f3514caaa524
#
_entry.id   87e7bad4d363a26391c4f3514caaa524
#
_cell.length_a   1.000
_cell.length_b   1.000
_cell.length_c   1.000
_cell.angle_alpha   90.00
_cell.angle_beta   90.00
_cell.angle_gamma   90.00
#
_symmetry.space_group_name_H-M   'P 1'
#
loop_
_entity.id
_entity.type
_entity.pdbx_description
1 polymer ?
#
loop_
_entity_poly.entity_id
_entity_poly.type
_entity_poly.pdbx_seq_one_letter_code
_entity_poly.pdbx_strand_id
1 'polypeptide(L)'
;LGNSQILFYPRGDRSLTPVPASIKYIYGTLTDEMLFAVRRHLPLDHHDRTVDPFSMYPDFPAKLYSADLESRLENAKVSWVVGHFARWTVSGRHAVILSLSRD
;
A
#
# COMPACT_ATOMS: atom_id res chain seq x y z
N LEU A 1 10.35 12.80 0.11
CA LEU A 1 9.12 12.24 -0.31
C LEU A 1 8.78 10.93 0.37
N GLY A 2 9.31 10.77 1.59
CA GLY A 2 9.07 9.57 2.37
C GLY A 2 7.62 9.37 2.79
N ASN A 3 6.76 10.39 2.60
CA ASN A 3 5.36 10.32 3.00
C ASN A 3 4.42 9.92 1.86
N SER A 4 4.97 9.55 0.70
CA SER A 4 4.14 9.19 -0.45
C SER A 4 3.65 7.75 -0.43
N GLN A 5 4.14 6.93 0.51
CA GLN A 5 3.79 5.51 0.62
C GLN A 5 2.92 5.31 1.85
N ILE A 6 1.68 4.87 1.63
CA ILE A 6 0.70 4.72 2.70
C ILE A 6 0.03 3.35 2.67
N LEU A 7 -0.42 2.93 3.85
CA LEU A 7 -1.33 1.80 4.01
C LEU A 7 -2.71 2.39 4.30
N PHE A 8 -3.74 1.92 3.60
CA PHE A 8 -5.09 2.42 3.83
C PHE A 8 -6.12 1.29 3.76
N TYR A 9 -7.25 1.51 4.44
CA TYR A 9 -8.37 0.58 4.37
C TYR A 9 -9.17 0.86 3.09
N PRO A 10 -9.31 -0.13 2.18
CA PRO A 10 -10.12 0.07 0.98
C PRO A 10 -11.54 0.49 1.36
N ARG A 11 -12.02 1.57 0.76
CA ARG A 11 -13.34 2.15 1.04
C ARG A 11 -13.56 2.50 2.51
N GLY A 12 -12.48 2.59 3.30
CA GLY A 12 -12.60 2.83 4.73
C GLY A 12 -13.08 1.63 5.54
N ASP A 13 -13.14 0.47 4.92
CA ASP A 13 -13.65 -0.75 5.56
C ASP A 13 -12.57 -1.38 6.43
N ARG A 14 -12.71 -1.22 7.75
CA ARG A 14 -11.73 -1.70 8.72
C ARG A 14 -11.76 -3.21 8.91
N SER A 15 -12.75 -3.90 8.34
CA SER A 15 -12.78 -5.36 8.34
C SER A 15 -11.84 -5.96 7.30
N LEU A 16 -11.36 -5.13 6.36
CA LEU A 16 -10.42 -5.57 5.35
C LEU A 16 -8.99 -5.32 5.79
N THR A 17 -8.06 -6.07 5.19
CA THR A 17 -6.64 -5.83 5.41
C THR A 17 -6.24 -4.52 4.71
N PRO A 18 -5.48 -3.64 5.38
CA PRO A 18 -4.96 -2.45 4.71
C PRO A 18 -4.11 -2.80 3.51
N VAL A 19 -4.15 -1.95 2.49
CA VAL A 19 -3.39 -2.17 1.26
C VAL A 19 -2.35 -1.07 1.09
N PRO A 20 -1.17 -1.41 0.55
CA PRO A 20 -0.14 -0.40 0.29
C PRO A 20 -0.41 0.32 -1.01
N ALA A 21 -0.17 1.63 -1.00
CA ALA A 21 -0.37 2.46 -2.18
C ALA A 21 0.62 3.62 -2.20
N SER A 22 0.87 4.14 -3.39
CA SER A 22 1.69 5.33 -3.58
C SER A 22 0.78 6.51 -3.88
N ILE A 23 0.95 7.61 -3.13
CA ILE A 23 0.20 8.84 -3.36
C ILE A 23 0.77 9.51 -4.61
N LYS A 24 -0.10 9.83 -5.56
CA LYS A 24 0.28 10.57 -6.77
C LYS A 24 -0.16 12.03 -6.69
N TYR A 25 -1.33 12.29 -6.12
CA TYR A 25 -1.86 13.65 -5.97
C TYR A 25 -2.57 13.79 -4.65
N ILE A 26 -2.57 15.01 -4.12
CA ILE A 26 -3.36 15.39 -2.95
C ILE A 26 -4.24 16.54 -3.39
N TYR A 27 -5.53 16.46 -3.12
CA TYR A 27 -6.45 17.52 -3.52
C TYR A 27 -7.60 17.67 -2.52
N GLY A 28 -8.17 18.87 -2.50
CA GLY A 28 -9.34 19.17 -1.68
C GLY A 28 -10.61 19.15 -2.52
N THR A 29 -11.74 18.92 -1.86
CA THR A 29 -13.04 18.98 -2.48
C THR A 29 -13.75 20.28 -2.08
N LEU A 30 -14.90 20.55 -2.70
CA LEU A 30 -15.72 21.72 -2.36
C LEU A 30 -16.28 21.65 -0.94
N THR A 31 -16.25 20.48 -0.33
CA THR A 31 -16.71 20.27 1.06
C THR A 31 -15.57 20.26 2.06
N ASP A 32 -14.41 20.80 1.69
CA ASP A 32 -13.20 20.84 2.52
C ASP A 32 -12.67 19.46 2.90
N GLU A 33 -13.07 18.42 2.18
CA GLU A 33 -12.51 17.10 2.39
C GLU A 33 -11.20 16.97 1.62
N MET A 34 -10.17 16.43 2.28
CA MET A 34 -8.89 16.16 1.64
C MET A 34 -8.86 14.72 1.17
N LEU A 35 -8.48 14.52 -0.08
CA LEU A 35 -8.40 13.21 -0.69
C LEU A 35 -7.01 12.98 -1.27
N PHE A 36 -6.60 11.72 -1.25
CA PHE A 36 -5.39 11.26 -1.94
C PHE A 36 -5.81 10.50 -3.19
N ALA A 37 -5.20 10.86 -4.33
CA ALA A 37 -5.27 10.03 -5.52
C ALA A 37 -4.08 9.07 -5.47
N VAL A 38 -4.35 7.78 -5.38
CA VAL A 38 -3.32 6.77 -5.11
C VAL A 38 -3.33 5.69 -6.17
N ARG A 39 -2.20 5.00 -6.31
CA ARG A 39 -2.09 3.74 -7.04
C ARG A 39 -1.66 2.65 -6.08
N ARG A 40 -2.45 1.59 -6.04
CA ARG A 40 -2.12 0.44 -5.17
C ARG A 40 -0.89 -0.29 -5.69
N HIS A 41 -0.11 -0.83 -4.76
CA HIS A 41 0.88 -1.84 -5.11
C HIS A 41 0.14 -3.13 -5.44
N LEU A 42 0.53 -3.77 -6.54
CA LEU A 42 -0.08 -5.02 -6.94
C LEU A 42 0.41 -6.15 -6.03
N PRO A 43 -0.49 -7.06 -5.63
CA PRO A 43 -0.05 -8.26 -4.91
C PRO A 43 0.79 -9.13 -5.85
N LEU A 44 1.46 -10.13 -5.27
CA LEU A 44 2.17 -11.11 -6.09
C LEU A 44 1.19 -11.76 -7.06
N ASP A 45 1.64 -11.89 -8.32
CA ASP A 45 0.87 -12.60 -9.31
C ASP A 45 0.78 -14.08 -8.90
N HIS A 46 -0.43 -14.64 -8.92
CA HIS A 46 -0.61 -16.05 -8.57
C HIS A 46 0.07 -16.99 -9.57
N HIS A 47 0.44 -16.50 -10.74
CA HIS A 47 1.28 -17.25 -11.70
C HIS A 47 2.77 -17.17 -11.34
N ASP A 48 3.14 -16.23 -10.48
CA ASP A 48 4.51 -16.12 -10.00
C ASP A 48 4.74 -17.18 -8.94
N ARG A 49 5.72 -18.04 -9.13
CA ARG A 49 6.05 -19.11 -8.19
C ARG A 49 6.89 -18.65 -7.02
N THR A 50 7.22 -17.38 -7.00
CA THR A 50 7.96 -16.81 -5.86
C THR A 50 7.08 -16.86 -4.62
N VAL A 51 7.62 -17.47 -3.58
CA VAL A 51 6.94 -17.55 -2.29
C VAL A 51 7.39 -16.36 -1.45
N ASP A 52 6.42 -15.71 -0.81
CA ASP A 52 6.72 -14.63 0.12
C ASP A 52 7.47 -15.22 1.32
N PRO A 53 8.77 -14.85 1.51
CA PRO A 53 9.54 -15.41 2.62
C PRO A 53 9.01 -14.97 3.99
N PHE A 54 8.23 -13.89 4.05
CA PHE A 54 7.69 -13.39 5.30
C PHE A 54 6.40 -14.09 5.70
N SER A 55 5.85 -14.94 4.85
CA SER A 55 4.62 -15.69 5.17
C SER A 55 4.80 -16.62 6.34
N MET A 56 6.03 -17.05 6.63
CA MET A 56 6.35 -17.90 7.77
C MET A 56 6.42 -17.13 9.10
N TYR A 57 6.37 -15.80 9.03
CA TYR A 57 6.50 -14.93 10.20
C TYR A 57 5.34 -13.96 10.23
N PRO A 58 4.12 -14.42 10.55
CA PRO A 58 2.92 -13.60 10.41
C PRO A 58 2.91 -12.34 11.28
N ASP A 59 3.70 -12.32 12.36
CA ASP A 59 3.80 -11.14 13.22
C ASP A 59 4.83 -10.13 12.74
N PHE A 60 5.65 -10.50 11.77
CA PHE A 60 6.63 -9.59 11.22
C PHE A 60 5.94 -8.69 10.19
N PRO A 61 6.07 -7.36 10.29
CA PRO A 61 5.24 -6.43 9.50
C PRO A 61 5.75 -6.22 8.08
N ALA A 62 6.27 -7.24 7.42
CA ALA A 62 6.74 -7.17 6.06
C ALA A 62 6.00 -8.16 5.16
N LYS A 63 5.85 -7.79 3.89
CA LYS A 63 5.23 -8.63 2.88
C LYS A 63 5.91 -8.41 1.54
N LEU A 64 5.94 -9.45 0.73
CA LEU A 64 6.45 -9.36 -0.63
C LEU A 64 5.30 -9.03 -1.58
N TYR A 65 5.51 -8.03 -2.42
CA TYR A 65 4.54 -7.59 -3.43
C TYR A 65 5.21 -7.58 -4.79
N SER A 66 4.41 -7.44 -5.84
CA SER A 66 4.93 -7.07 -7.15
C SER A 66 5.56 -5.69 -7.07
N ALA A 67 6.61 -5.46 -7.85
CA ALA A 67 7.23 -4.13 -7.94
C ALA A 67 6.34 -3.12 -8.68
N ASP A 68 5.31 -3.60 -9.36
CA ASP A 68 4.43 -2.75 -10.17
C ASP A 68 3.30 -2.16 -9.35
N LEU A 69 2.82 -1.00 -9.80
CA LEU A 69 1.64 -0.34 -9.25
C LEU A 69 0.46 -0.57 -10.18
N GLU A 70 -0.75 -0.50 -9.63
CA GLU A 70 -1.97 -0.43 -10.42
C GLU A 70 -1.86 0.72 -11.41
N SER A 71 -2.35 0.50 -12.63
CA SER A 71 -2.37 1.56 -13.64
C SER A 71 -3.44 2.60 -13.35
N ARG A 72 -4.48 2.22 -12.60
CA ARG A 72 -5.62 3.08 -12.30
C ARG A 72 -5.40 3.84 -11.00
N LEU A 73 -5.77 5.11 -11.01
CA LEU A 73 -5.83 5.92 -9.80
C LEU A 73 -7.15 5.66 -9.07
N GLU A 74 -7.09 5.68 -7.76
CA GLU A 74 -8.30 5.66 -6.95
C GLU A 74 -8.20 6.72 -5.87
N ASN A 75 -9.34 7.12 -5.33
CA ASN A 75 -9.37 8.13 -4.28
C ASN A 75 -9.41 7.45 -2.92
N ALA A 76 -8.59 7.93 -2.00
CA ALA A 76 -8.58 7.46 -0.63
C ALA A 76 -8.74 8.66 0.29
N LYS A 77 -9.64 8.56 1.26
CA LYS A 77 -9.81 9.61 2.26
C LYS A 77 -8.65 9.55 3.24
N VAL A 78 -8.25 10.71 3.75
CA VAL A 78 -7.19 10.79 4.76
C VAL A 78 -7.53 9.90 5.96
N SER A 79 -8.81 9.86 6.35
CA SER A 79 -9.27 9.04 7.48
C SER A 79 -9.14 7.54 7.26
N TRP A 80 -8.94 7.10 6.02
CA TRP A 80 -8.74 5.68 5.72
C TRP A 80 -7.29 5.24 5.90
N VAL A 81 -6.36 6.18 6.04
CA VAL A 81 -4.93 5.89 6.15
C VAL A 81 -4.64 5.30 7.52
N VAL A 82 -3.96 4.17 7.54
CA VAL A 82 -3.54 3.49 8.78
C VAL A 82 -2.14 3.94 9.18
N GLY A 83 -1.27 4.11 8.21
CA GLY A 83 0.11 4.45 8.48
C GLY A 83 0.92 4.50 7.20
N HIS A 84 2.22 4.50 7.38
CA HIS A 84 3.19 4.56 6.30
C HIS A 84 3.92 3.23 6.19
N PHE A 85 4.61 3.02 5.07
CA PHE A 85 5.46 1.86 4.92
C PHE A 85 6.75 2.25 4.21
N ALA A 86 7.77 1.40 4.40
CA ALA A 86 9.01 1.48 3.66
C ALA A 86 8.98 0.42 2.56
N ARG A 87 9.57 0.74 1.42
CA ARG A 87 9.56 -0.12 0.25
C ARG A 87 10.99 -0.34 -0.23
N TRP A 88 11.34 -1.60 -0.45
CA TRP A 88 12.61 -1.98 -1.07
C TRP A 88 12.34 -2.81 -2.31
N THR A 89 12.91 -2.41 -3.42
CA THR A 89 12.90 -3.22 -4.63
C THR A 89 13.97 -4.27 -4.49
N VAL A 90 13.58 -5.55 -4.45
CA VAL A 90 14.53 -6.66 -4.31
C VAL A 90 14.88 -7.28 -5.65
N SER A 91 14.09 -6.98 -6.69
CA SER A 91 14.36 -7.40 -8.05
C SER A 91 13.55 -6.52 -8.97
N GLY A 92 13.68 -6.69 -10.29
CA GLY A 92 12.86 -5.93 -11.24
C GLY A 92 11.36 -6.24 -11.14
N ARG A 93 10.98 -7.31 -10.43
CA ARG A 93 9.60 -7.79 -10.38
C ARG A 93 8.99 -7.78 -8.99
N HIS A 94 9.81 -7.60 -7.95
CA HIS A 94 9.35 -7.76 -6.57
C HIS A 94 9.81 -6.62 -5.69
N ALA A 95 8.99 -6.30 -4.70
CA ALA A 95 9.30 -5.31 -3.70
C ALA A 95 8.85 -5.81 -2.33
N VAL A 96 9.64 -5.51 -1.31
CA VAL A 96 9.28 -5.76 0.09
C VAL A 96 8.60 -4.51 0.62
N ILE A 97 7.44 -4.69 1.24
CA ILE A 97 6.69 -3.63 1.91
C ILE A 97 6.77 -3.89 3.41
N LEU A 98 7.37 -2.96 4.12
CA LEU A 98 7.50 -3.05 5.58
C LEU A 98 6.62 -1.98 6.23
N SER A 99 5.62 -2.40 6.98
CA SER A 99 4.74 -1.47 7.69
C SER A 99 5.53 -0.74 8.78
N LEU A 100 5.38 0.57 8.82
CA LEU A 100 6.00 1.42 9.86
C LEU A 100 4.99 1.76 10.95
N SER A 101 3.77 1.30 10.82
CA SER A 101 2.74 1.49 11.84
C SER A 101 3.07 0.65 13.06
N ARG A 102 2.88 1.23 14.24
CA ARG A 102 3.20 0.56 15.48
C ARG A 102 2.03 -0.20 16.09
N ASP A 103 0.87 -0.08 15.50
CA ASP A 103 -0.33 -0.72 16.07
C ASP A 103 -0.73 -1.94 15.27
#